data_5681e4358611fc944daabf1f0b2aebbf
#
_entry.id   5681e4358611fc944daabf1f0b2aebbf
#
_cell.length_a   1.000
_cell.length_b   1.000
_cell.length_c   1.000
_cell.angle_alpha   90.00
_cell.angle_beta   90.00
_cell.angle_gamma   90.00
#
_symmetry.space_group_name_H-M   'P 1'
#
loop_
_entity.id
_entity.type
_entity.pdbx_description
1 polymer ?
#
loop_
_entity_poly.entity_id
_entity_poly.type
_entity_poly.pdbx_seq_one_letter_code
_entity_poly.pdbx_strand_id
1 'polypeptide(L)'
;MPWYKSSQRAVRLWSRARTGNAVVLSRRAQVGVTTGMGNKQMRRFAATFVVAGVGMLVAGCGGSNQAGTNSTTTVTSLIPRPVVERELESLLLTPAQINPLMGASEMAVIRKHDAMSDDSATMKPIECLAIDGSAQAPVYANSGFTAERDQALNDGNNFTHYAEQAVVLFPTTKQAHVFFISSGLRWPACHQYTHTQSRTEWTVAPISDANEALSTISTQQEAKTGGWACGRALAVKNNVIVDVNTCSANPASSAVDIANQIVAKVATR
;
A
#
# COMPACT_ATOMS: atom_id res chain seq x y z
N MET A 1 1.62 1.85 -29.69
CA MET A 1 2.12 1.07 -28.54
C MET A 1 1.20 -0.14 -28.39
N PRO A 2 1.64 -1.39 -28.49
CA PRO A 2 0.77 -2.55 -28.63
C PRO A 2 0.36 -3.24 -27.31
N TRP A 3 0.57 -2.61 -26.17
CA TRP A 3 0.46 -3.22 -24.84
C TRP A 3 -0.95 -3.52 -24.34
N TYR A 4 -1.94 -2.76 -24.81
CA TYR A 4 -3.28 -2.81 -24.23
C TYR A 4 -4.20 -3.91 -24.81
N LYS A 5 -3.88 -4.51 -25.98
CA LYS A 5 -4.79 -5.48 -26.64
C LYS A 5 -4.58 -6.95 -26.27
N SER A 6 -3.53 -7.29 -25.51
CA SER A 6 -3.15 -8.70 -25.26
C SER A 6 -3.86 -9.32 -24.05
N SER A 7 -4.24 -8.57 -23.03
CA SER A 7 -4.78 -9.15 -21.79
C SER A 7 -6.21 -9.72 -21.91
N GLN A 8 -6.97 -9.31 -22.91
CA GLN A 8 -8.36 -9.77 -23.12
C GLN A 8 -8.52 -11.12 -23.79
N ARG A 9 -7.45 -11.74 -24.35
CA ARG A 9 -7.54 -13.03 -25.07
C ARG A 9 -7.14 -14.26 -24.25
N ALA A 10 -6.49 -14.10 -23.12
CA ALA A 10 -6.00 -15.24 -22.33
C ALA A 10 -7.06 -15.92 -21.44
N VAL A 11 -8.19 -15.29 -21.18
CA VAL A 11 -9.22 -15.80 -20.24
C VAL A 11 -10.14 -16.88 -20.83
N ARG A 12 -10.10 -17.19 -22.12
CA ARG A 12 -11.06 -18.13 -22.76
C ARG A 12 -10.55 -19.54 -23.10
N LEU A 13 -9.35 -19.94 -22.69
CA LEU A 13 -8.79 -21.24 -23.11
C LEU A 13 -8.45 -22.22 -21.97
N TRP A 14 -8.80 -21.97 -20.72
CA TRP A 14 -8.48 -22.86 -19.59
C TRP A 14 -9.69 -23.58 -18.98
N SER A 15 -10.56 -24.13 -19.81
CA SER A 15 -11.64 -25.01 -19.33
C SER A 15 -11.68 -26.35 -20.09
N ARG A 16 -10.57 -27.10 -20.14
CA ARG A 16 -10.59 -28.54 -20.44
C ARG A 16 -9.19 -29.13 -20.36
N ALA A 17 -8.82 -29.66 -19.20
CA ALA A 17 -8.00 -30.87 -19.04
C ALA A 17 -7.83 -31.17 -17.54
N ARG A 18 -8.70 -32.00 -17.02
CA ARG A 18 -8.45 -32.73 -15.78
C ARG A 18 -8.76 -34.19 -16.06
N THR A 19 -7.74 -35.03 -16.14
CA THR A 19 -7.72 -36.41 -15.64
C THR A 19 -6.30 -36.96 -15.80
N GLY A 20 -5.72 -37.53 -14.75
CA GLY A 20 -4.49 -38.32 -14.87
C GLY A 20 -3.59 -38.31 -13.63
N ASN A 21 -3.96 -39.13 -12.66
CA ASN A 21 -3.13 -39.92 -11.73
C ASN A 21 -1.89 -39.35 -11.00
N ALA A 22 -2.03 -39.36 -9.71
CA ALA A 22 -1.01 -39.24 -8.69
C ALA A 22 -0.03 -40.43 -8.68
N VAL A 23 1.26 -40.14 -8.45
CA VAL A 23 2.21 -41.10 -7.86
C VAL A 23 2.95 -40.40 -6.73
N VAL A 24 2.73 -40.94 -5.55
CA VAL A 24 3.37 -40.56 -4.28
C VAL A 24 4.78 -41.18 -4.27
N LEU A 25 5.81 -40.37 -4.00
CA LEU A 25 7.09 -40.85 -3.49
C LEU A 25 7.56 -39.99 -2.34
N SER A 26 7.38 -40.56 -1.15
CA SER A 26 7.98 -40.16 0.12
C SER A 26 9.50 -40.31 0.09
N ARG A 27 10.24 -39.28 0.48
CA ARG A 27 11.58 -39.44 1.05
C ARG A 27 11.73 -38.55 2.28
N ARG A 28 11.78 -39.20 3.42
CA ARG A 28 12.29 -38.66 4.69
C ARG A 28 13.80 -38.40 4.56
N ALA A 29 14.24 -37.24 5.00
CA ALA A 29 15.62 -37.03 5.42
C ALA A 29 15.59 -36.38 6.81
N GLN A 30 16.06 -37.13 7.80
CA GLN A 30 16.41 -36.65 9.14
C GLN A 30 17.85 -36.13 9.11
N VAL A 31 18.10 -34.97 9.70
CA VAL A 31 19.42 -34.53 10.21
C VAL A 31 19.06 -33.58 11.36
N GLY A 32 19.27 -33.89 12.60
CA GLY A 32 20.55 -33.85 13.29
C GLY A 32 20.55 -32.59 14.18
N VAL A 33 20.09 -32.75 15.46
CA VAL A 33 20.14 -31.73 16.54
C VAL A 33 21.58 -31.65 17.03
N THR A 34 22.17 -30.45 17.05
CA THR A 34 23.31 -30.13 17.90
C THR A 34 22.96 -28.95 18.80
N THR A 35 22.89 -29.26 20.07
CA THR A 35 22.82 -28.35 21.21
C THR A 35 24.16 -27.61 21.40
N GLY A 36 24.10 -26.27 21.42
CA GLY A 36 25.21 -25.43 21.85
C GLY A 36 24.73 -24.46 22.93
N MET A 37 25.02 -24.81 24.19
CA MET A 37 24.83 -23.92 25.34
C MET A 37 25.86 -22.78 25.27
N GLY A 38 25.41 -21.55 25.34
CA GLY A 38 26.22 -20.35 25.51
C GLY A 38 25.56 -19.38 26.51
N ASN A 39 25.96 -19.55 27.75
CA ASN A 39 25.59 -18.78 28.94
C ASN A 39 26.25 -17.39 28.87
N LYS A 40 25.55 -16.28 28.87
CA LYS A 40 26.10 -14.96 29.26
C LYS A 40 25.04 -14.06 29.94
N GLN A 41 25.15 -14.05 31.25
CA GLN A 41 25.03 -12.95 32.23
C GLN A 41 24.03 -11.80 31.93
N MET A 42 22.97 -11.88 32.69
CA MET A 42 22.08 -10.80 33.09
C MET A 42 22.83 -9.73 33.93
N ARG A 43 22.91 -8.51 33.49
CA ARG A 43 23.20 -7.35 34.36
C ARG A 43 21.88 -6.61 34.65
N ARG A 44 21.45 -6.74 35.90
CA ARG A 44 20.35 -5.97 36.50
C ARG A 44 20.86 -4.57 36.84
N PHE A 45 20.25 -3.53 36.31
CA PHE A 45 20.37 -2.17 36.85
C PHE A 45 19.07 -1.86 37.57
N ALA A 46 19.18 -1.73 38.91
CA ALA A 46 18.14 -1.19 39.75
C ALA A 46 18.28 0.35 39.75
N ALA A 47 17.25 1.07 39.38
CA ALA A 47 17.15 2.51 39.56
C ALA A 47 16.08 2.78 40.61
N THR A 48 16.55 3.27 41.74
CA THR A 48 15.75 3.72 42.88
C THR A 48 15.27 5.15 42.61
N PHE A 49 13.97 5.39 42.56
CA PHE A 49 13.40 6.73 42.54
C PHE A 49 12.88 7.08 43.94
N VAL A 50 13.48 8.13 44.53
CA VAL A 50 13.05 8.77 45.75
C VAL A 50 11.92 9.76 45.42
N VAL A 51 10.76 9.58 46.04
CA VAL A 51 9.64 10.52 45.98
C VAL A 51 9.75 11.45 47.19
N ALA A 52 10.04 12.73 46.94
CA ALA A 52 9.91 13.77 47.94
C ALA A 52 8.55 14.48 47.77
N GLY A 53 7.67 14.30 48.76
CA GLY A 53 6.41 15.01 48.83
C GLY A 53 6.61 16.41 49.41
N VAL A 54 5.96 17.41 48.84
CA VAL A 54 5.71 18.70 49.48
C VAL A 54 4.23 19.01 49.40
N GLY A 55 3.57 18.96 50.51
CA GLY A 55 2.19 19.42 50.66
C GLY A 55 2.15 20.93 50.84
N MET A 56 1.22 21.60 50.15
CA MET A 56 0.75 22.94 50.53
C MET A 56 -0.77 22.93 50.64
N LEU A 57 -1.21 23.08 51.89
CA LEU A 57 -2.57 23.44 52.24
C LEU A 57 -2.75 24.96 52.07
N VAL A 58 -3.68 25.37 51.23
CA VAL A 58 -4.20 26.74 51.23
C VAL A 58 -5.70 26.67 51.41
N ALA A 59 -6.13 27.04 52.63
CA ALA A 59 -7.52 27.28 52.92
C ALA A 59 -7.85 28.73 52.54
N GLY A 60 -8.83 28.94 51.67
CA GLY A 60 -9.39 30.23 51.30
C GLY A 60 -10.90 30.12 51.21
N CYS A 61 -11.60 30.57 52.31
CA CYS A 61 -13.02 30.82 52.29
C CYS A 61 -13.31 32.15 51.58
N GLY A 62 -14.29 32.16 50.67
CA GLY A 62 -14.84 33.39 50.11
C GLY A 62 -15.99 33.02 49.15
N GLY A 63 -17.24 33.20 49.65
CA GLY A 63 -18.44 32.86 48.88
C GLY A 63 -18.78 33.91 47.83
N SER A 64 -19.43 33.46 46.79
CA SER A 64 -20.58 34.12 46.14
C SER A 64 -21.15 33.16 45.09
N ASN A 65 -22.44 32.93 45.17
CA ASN A 65 -23.27 32.15 44.24
C ASN A 65 -23.24 32.78 42.86
N GLN A 66 -22.63 32.08 41.90
CA GLN A 66 -22.99 32.18 40.51
C GLN A 66 -23.16 30.77 39.96
N ALA A 67 -24.40 30.44 39.60
CA ALA A 67 -24.73 29.26 38.84
C ALA A 67 -24.15 29.41 37.43
N GLY A 68 -22.87 29.15 37.31
CA GLY A 68 -22.22 28.94 36.02
C GLY A 68 -22.49 27.51 35.55
N THR A 69 -23.35 27.35 34.58
CA THR A 69 -23.46 26.10 33.81
C THR A 69 -22.10 25.84 33.17
N ASN A 70 -21.25 25.09 33.90
CA ASN A 70 -20.05 24.50 33.29
C ASN A 70 -20.52 23.46 32.28
N SER A 71 -20.75 23.90 31.04
CA SER A 71 -20.81 22.99 29.91
C SER A 71 -19.41 22.40 29.77
N THR A 72 -19.16 21.29 30.46
CA THR A 72 -18.02 20.43 30.20
C THR A 72 -18.21 19.89 28.79
N THR A 73 -17.64 20.57 27.81
CA THR A 73 -17.53 20.03 26.48
C THR A 73 -16.64 18.78 26.59
N THR A 74 -17.28 17.64 26.78
CA THR A 74 -16.60 16.35 26.66
C THR A 74 -16.13 16.26 25.22
N VAL A 75 -14.87 16.53 24.99
CA VAL A 75 -14.22 16.20 23.70
C VAL A 75 -14.22 14.69 23.62
N THR A 76 -15.29 14.13 23.09
CA THR A 76 -15.33 12.73 22.73
C THR A 76 -14.30 12.59 21.63
N SER A 77 -13.11 12.08 21.97
CA SER A 77 -12.15 11.63 20.96
C SER A 77 -12.86 10.54 20.17
N LEU A 78 -13.38 10.88 19.00
CA LEU A 78 -13.99 9.94 18.10
C LEU A 78 -12.86 9.02 17.62
N ILE A 79 -12.76 7.84 18.20
CA ILE A 79 -11.93 6.78 17.65
C ILE A 79 -12.48 6.52 16.24
N PRO A 80 -11.68 6.73 15.16
CA PRO A 80 -12.17 6.51 13.82
C PRO A 80 -12.67 5.07 13.70
N ARG A 81 -13.91 4.90 13.23
CA ARG A 81 -14.45 3.57 12.99
C ARG A 81 -13.73 2.91 11.82
N PRO A 82 -13.65 1.57 11.76
CA PRO A 82 -13.15 0.89 10.58
C PRO A 82 -13.98 1.22 9.33
N VAL A 83 -13.31 1.39 8.20
CA VAL A 83 -13.92 1.49 6.87
C VAL A 83 -14.59 0.15 6.55
N VAL A 84 -15.69 0.17 5.82
CA VAL A 84 -16.40 -1.01 5.35
C VAL A 84 -16.42 -1.07 3.81
N GLU A 85 -16.59 -2.26 3.24
CA GLU A 85 -16.46 -2.52 1.80
C GLU A 85 -17.27 -1.56 0.93
N ARG A 86 -18.54 -1.28 1.26
CA ARG A 86 -19.41 -0.37 0.50
C ARG A 86 -18.90 1.08 0.38
N GLU A 87 -17.89 1.45 1.15
CA GLU A 87 -17.30 2.79 1.15
C GLU A 87 -16.08 2.90 0.22
N LEU A 88 -15.46 1.78 -0.17
CA LEU A 88 -14.19 1.74 -0.89
C LEU A 88 -14.24 2.55 -2.20
N GLU A 89 -15.26 2.35 -3.03
CA GLU A 89 -15.35 3.06 -4.31
C GLU A 89 -15.39 4.59 -4.13
N SER A 90 -16.03 5.07 -3.06
CA SER A 90 -16.11 6.50 -2.74
C SER A 90 -14.79 7.11 -2.26
N LEU A 91 -13.81 6.28 -1.90
CA LEU A 91 -12.46 6.72 -1.52
C LEU A 91 -11.61 7.06 -2.75
N LEU A 92 -11.82 6.40 -3.88
CA LEU A 92 -11.08 6.65 -5.11
C LEU A 92 -11.29 8.10 -5.57
N LEU A 93 -10.28 8.64 -6.23
CA LEU A 93 -10.34 10.00 -6.79
C LEU A 93 -11.00 10.00 -8.15
N THR A 94 -11.76 11.04 -8.45
CA THR A 94 -12.37 11.26 -9.76
C THR A 94 -11.33 11.73 -10.78
N PRO A 95 -11.60 11.61 -12.10
CA PRO A 95 -10.73 12.17 -13.12
C PRO A 95 -10.39 13.66 -12.91
N ALA A 96 -11.37 14.45 -12.46
CA ALA A 96 -11.16 15.88 -12.17
C ALA A 96 -10.16 16.13 -11.02
N GLN A 97 -10.07 15.21 -10.05
CA GLN A 97 -9.09 15.26 -8.97
C GLN A 97 -7.72 14.73 -9.41
N ILE A 98 -7.68 13.74 -10.31
CA ILE A 98 -6.44 13.14 -10.84
C ILE A 98 -5.72 14.08 -11.82
N ASN A 99 -6.47 14.79 -12.68
CA ASN A 99 -5.89 15.67 -13.71
C ASN A 99 -4.80 16.61 -13.18
N PRO A 100 -5.05 17.45 -12.17
CA PRO A 100 -4.02 18.38 -11.68
C PRO A 100 -2.83 17.67 -11.02
N LEU A 101 -3.02 16.49 -10.44
CA LEU A 101 -1.95 15.71 -9.80
C LEU A 101 -1.03 15.06 -10.83
N MET A 102 -1.55 14.75 -12.00
CA MET A 102 -0.81 14.18 -13.11
C MET A 102 -0.22 15.23 -14.05
N GLY A 103 -0.59 16.52 -13.89
CA GLY A 103 -0.27 17.56 -14.87
C GLY A 103 -0.98 17.33 -16.21
N ALA A 104 -2.12 16.65 -16.20
CA ALA A 104 -2.94 16.32 -17.36
C ALA A 104 -4.27 17.08 -17.33
N SER A 105 -5.02 17.05 -18.42
CA SER A 105 -6.34 17.70 -18.53
C SER A 105 -7.47 16.76 -18.91
N GLU A 106 -7.14 15.60 -19.48
CA GLU A 106 -8.09 14.72 -20.14
C GLU A 106 -8.05 13.27 -19.63
N MET A 107 -7.57 13.07 -18.40
CA MET A 107 -7.59 11.73 -17.79
C MET A 107 -9.03 11.21 -17.69
N ALA A 108 -9.26 10.01 -18.19
CA ALA A 108 -10.54 9.32 -18.13
C ALA A 108 -10.37 7.92 -17.56
N VAL A 109 -11.38 7.45 -16.84
CA VAL A 109 -11.39 6.07 -16.34
C VAL A 109 -11.52 5.11 -17.52
N ILE A 110 -10.55 4.22 -17.67
CA ILE A 110 -10.50 3.20 -18.71
C ILE A 110 -10.80 1.80 -18.21
N ARG A 111 -10.71 1.60 -16.88
CA ARG A 111 -10.94 0.31 -16.23
C ARG A 111 -11.36 0.52 -14.78
N LYS A 112 -12.27 -0.31 -14.30
CA LYS A 112 -12.62 -0.48 -12.88
C LYS A 112 -12.66 -1.95 -12.55
N HIS A 113 -12.10 -2.35 -11.42
CA HIS A 113 -12.16 -3.71 -10.93
C HIS A 113 -12.55 -3.75 -9.45
N ASP A 114 -12.98 -4.93 -9.04
CA ASP A 114 -13.22 -5.36 -7.66
C ASP A 114 -12.43 -6.64 -7.33
N ALA A 115 -11.43 -6.95 -8.18
CA ALA A 115 -10.52 -8.08 -8.04
C ALA A 115 -9.13 -7.69 -8.56
N MET A 116 -8.11 -8.00 -7.77
CA MET A 116 -6.71 -7.68 -8.09
C MET A 116 -6.23 -8.30 -9.39
N SER A 117 -5.40 -7.57 -10.10
CA SER A 117 -4.68 -8.05 -11.29
C SER A 117 -3.58 -9.05 -10.91
N ASP A 118 -3.14 -9.86 -11.87
CA ASP A 118 -1.97 -10.73 -11.75
C ASP A 118 -1.07 -10.61 -12.99
N ASP A 119 -0.04 -9.78 -12.86
CA ASP A 119 0.95 -9.56 -13.90
C ASP A 119 2.26 -10.35 -13.67
N SER A 120 2.26 -11.30 -12.74
CA SER A 120 3.44 -12.09 -12.34
C SER A 120 4.11 -12.86 -13.47
N ALA A 121 3.33 -13.27 -14.48
CA ALA A 121 3.84 -13.98 -15.65
C ALA A 121 4.57 -13.06 -16.65
N THR A 122 4.39 -11.75 -16.54
CA THR A 122 4.84 -10.78 -17.53
C THR A 122 6.08 -10.00 -17.13
N MET A 123 6.63 -10.24 -15.94
CA MET A 123 7.81 -9.54 -15.44
C MET A 123 8.79 -10.42 -14.69
N LYS A 124 10.03 -9.96 -14.58
CA LYS A 124 11.12 -10.60 -13.82
C LYS A 124 12.08 -9.54 -13.24
N PRO A 125 12.62 -9.74 -12.02
CA PRO A 125 12.26 -10.83 -11.11
C PRO A 125 10.91 -10.59 -10.43
N ILE A 126 10.27 -11.65 -9.93
CA ILE A 126 8.93 -11.61 -9.35
C ILE A 126 8.82 -10.73 -8.09
N GLU A 127 9.91 -10.55 -7.36
CA GLU A 127 10.01 -9.69 -6.19
C GLU A 127 9.68 -8.23 -6.50
N CYS A 128 9.86 -7.83 -7.76
CA CYS A 128 9.57 -6.48 -8.23
C CYS A 128 8.10 -6.26 -8.58
N LEU A 129 7.24 -7.27 -8.55
CA LEU A 129 5.82 -7.14 -8.88
C LEU A 129 5.11 -6.07 -8.04
N ALA A 130 5.47 -5.97 -6.75
CA ALA A 130 4.93 -4.95 -5.86
C ALA A 130 5.35 -3.51 -6.23
N ILE A 131 6.44 -3.36 -6.97
CA ILE A 131 6.93 -2.06 -7.45
C ILE A 131 6.38 -1.75 -8.85
N ASP A 132 6.21 -2.76 -9.69
CA ASP A 132 5.74 -2.59 -11.05
C ASP A 132 4.26 -2.14 -11.11
N GLY A 133 3.39 -2.75 -10.32
CA GLY A 133 1.96 -2.49 -10.36
C GLY A 133 1.28 -2.38 -9.00
N SER A 134 0.16 -1.64 -8.95
CA SER A 134 -0.75 -1.61 -7.80
C SER A 134 -1.65 -2.85 -7.78
N ALA A 135 -2.20 -3.17 -6.60
CA ALA A 135 -3.23 -4.20 -6.40
C ALA A 135 -2.94 -5.54 -7.10
N GLN A 136 -1.72 -6.06 -6.95
CA GLN A 136 -1.31 -7.33 -7.56
C GLN A 136 -1.65 -8.52 -6.67
N ALA A 137 -2.49 -9.45 -7.13
CA ALA A 137 -2.97 -10.60 -6.36
C ALA A 137 -1.85 -11.43 -5.71
N PRO A 138 -0.71 -11.74 -6.37
CA PRO A 138 0.39 -12.45 -5.73
C PRO A 138 1.04 -11.68 -4.59
N VAL A 139 1.05 -10.34 -4.64
CA VAL A 139 1.61 -9.48 -3.60
C VAL A 139 0.74 -9.49 -2.35
N TYR A 140 -0.57 -9.50 -2.54
CA TYR A 140 -1.56 -9.54 -1.45
C TYR A 140 -1.94 -10.96 -1.01
N ALA A 141 -1.43 -12.00 -1.64
CA ALA A 141 -1.71 -13.38 -1.28
C ALA A 141 -1.40 -13.65 0.20
N ASN A 142 -2.34 -14.29 0.91
CA ASN A 142 -2.24 -14.62 2.34
C ASN A 142 -2.10 -13.40 3.28
N SER A 143 -2.35 -12.18 2.82
CA SER A 143 -2.33 -10.98 3.67
C SER A 143 -3.56 -10.85 4.57
N GLY A 144 -4.65 -11.53 4.20
CA GLY A 144 -5.92 -11.48 4.91
C GLY A 144 -6.79 -10.26 4.55
N PHE A 145 -6.54 -9.58 3.42
CA PHE A 145 -7.45 -8.56 2.93
C PHE A 145 -8.84 -9.15 2.62
N THR A 146 -9.88 -8.32 2.68
CA THR A 146 -11.27 -8.78 2.54
C THR A 146 -11.98 -8.24 1.31
N ALA A 147 -11.57 -7.10 0.82
CA ALA A 147 -12.13 -6.47 -0.37
C ALA A 147 -11.11 -5.49 -0.99
N GLU A 148 -11.32 -5.18 -2.23
CA GLU A 148 -10.50 -4.25 -3.00
C GLU A 148 -11.38 -3.52 -4.00
N ARG A 149 -11.00 -2.28 -4.36
CA ARG A 149 -11.52 -1.52 -5.50
C ARG A 149 -10.37 -0.79 -6.15
N ASP A 150 -10.24 -0.93 -7.45
CA ASP A 150 -9.29 -0.17 -8.26
C ASP A 150 -9.94 0.52 -9.46
N GLN A 151 -9.25 1.52 -9.94
CA GLN A 151 -9.51 2.08 -11.26
C GLN A 151 -8.22 2.56 -11.91
N ALA A 152 -8.14 2.33 -13.23
CA ALA A 152 -7.09 2.84 -14.07
C ALA A 152 -7.61 3.98 -14.95
N LEU A 153 -6.77 4.99 -15.15
CA LEU A 153 -7.07 6.18 -15.95
C LEU A 153 -5.92 6.44 -16.92
N ASN A 154 -6.23 7.01 -18.08
CA ASN A 154 -5.24 7.59 -18.98
C ASN A 154 -5.82 8.80 -19.75
N ASP A 155 -4.97 9.52 -20.48
CA ASP A 155 -5.31 10.70 -21.26
C ASP A 155 -5.57 10.39 -22.75
N GLY A 156 -6.07 9.17 -23.06
CA GLY A 156 -6.52 8.79 -24.39
C GLY A 156 -5.72 7.67 -25.05
N ASN A 157 -5.95 7.43 -26.34
CA ASN A 157 -5.41 6.26 -27.05
C ASN A 157 -3.86 6.27 -27.20
N ASN A 158 -3.26 7.45 -27.31
CA ASN A 158 -1.81 7.65 -27.37
C ASN A 158 -1.34 8.30 -26.07
N PHE A 159 -1.80 7.76 -24.95
CA PHE A 159 -1.61 8.36 -23.65
C PHE A 159 -0.15 8.68 -23.34
N THR A 160 0.02 9.80 -22.68
CA THR A 160 1.28 10.30 -22.09
C THR A 160 1.24 10.27 -20.58
N HIS A 161 0.06 10.06 -20.00
CA HIS A 161 -0.18 9.89 -18.57
C HIS A 161 -1.04 8.64 -18.31
N TYR A 162 -0.64 7.88 -17.30
CA TYR A 162 -1.38 6.74 -16.79
C TYR A 162 -1.40 6.81 -15.27
N ALA A 163 -2.55 6.53 -14.68
CA ALA A 163 -2.69 6.40 -13.23
C ALA A 163 -3.54 5.17 -12.91
N GLU A 164 -3.14 4.43 -11.89
CA GLU A 164 -3.93 3.37 -11.29
C GLU A 164 -3.95 3.60 -9.78
N GLN A 165 -5.13 3.62 -9.20
CA GLN A 165 -5.35 3.80 -7.78
C GLN A 165 -6.22 2.65 -7.25
N ALA A 166 -5.80 2.08 -6.15
CA ALA A 166 -6.52 1.02 -5.47
C ALA A 166 -6.66 1.31 -3.97
N VAL A 167 -7.74 0.81 -3.40
CA VAL A 167 -7.99 0.79 -1.96
C VAL A 167 -8.29 -0.63 -1.52
N VAL A 168 -7.50 -1.14 -0.59
CA VAL A 168 -7.57 -2.54 -0.14
C VAL A 168 -7.98 -2.59 1.32
N LEU A 169 -9.08 -3.26 1.60
CA LEU A 169 -9.69 -3.35 2.92
C LEU A 169 -9.12 -4.53 3.70
N PHE A 170 -8.79 -4.27 4.96
CA PHE A 170 -8.42 -5.31 5.92
C PHE A 170 -9.46 -5.40 7.05
N PRO A 171 -9.60 -6.56 7.70
CA PRO A 171 -10.51 -6.72 8.84
C PRO A 171 -10.22 -5.75 10.00
N THR A 172 -8.95 -5.40 10.20
CA THR A 172 -8.50 -4.54 11.30
C THR A 172 -7.37 -3.60 10.87
N THR A 173 -7.25 -2.47 11.56
CA THR A 173 -6.12 -1.54 11.43
C THR A 173 -4.78 -2.26 11.63
N LYS A 174 -4.70 -3.16 12.61
CA LYS A 174 -3.47 -3.93 12.87
C LYS A 174 -3.04 -4.75 11.66
N GLN A 175 -3.96 -5.43 10.97
CA GLN A 175 -3.64 -6.25 9.80
C GLN A 175 -3.17 -5.38 8.63
N ALA A 176 -3.83 -4.23 8.38
CA ALA A 176 -3.37 -3.28 7.37
C ALA A 176 -1.94 -2.78 7.66
N HIS A 177 -1.63 -2.41 8.90
CA HIS A 177 -0.28 -2.01 9.29
C HIS A 177 0.74 -3.14 9.18
N VAL A 178 0.40 -4.38 9.52
CA VAL A 178 1.29 -5.54 9.32
C VAL A 178 1.63 -5.71 7.85
N PHE A 179 0.66 -5.56 6.94
CA PHE A 179 0.90 -5.61 5.51
C PHE A 179 1.82 -4.48 5.06
N PHE A 180 1.57 -3.24 5.50
CA PHE A 180 2.38 -2.07 5.19
C PHE A 180 3.84 -2.26 5.61
N ILE A 181 4.08 -2.64 6.88
CA ILE A 181 5.43 -2.90 7.42
C ILE A 181 6.12 -4.01 6.61
N SER A 182 5.40 -5.09 6.31
CA SER A 182 5.95 -6.20 5.51
C SER A 182 6.32 -5.77 4.09
N SER A 183 5.57 -4.82 3.50
CA SER A 183 5.89 -4.23 2.21
C SER A 183 7.15 -3.37 2.28
N GLY A 184 7.33 -2.57 3.32
CA GLY A 184 8.54 -1.77 3.55
C GLY A 184 9.81 -2.63 3.67
N LEU A 185 9.69 -3.86 4.19
CA LEU A 185 10.80 -4.80 4.25
C LEU A 185 11.10 -5.47 2.91
N ARG A 186 10.12 -5.62 2.02
CA ARG A 186 10.27 -6.32 0.74
C ARG A 186 10.64 -5.41 -0.43
N TRP A 187 10.08 -4.20 -0.48
CA TRP A 187 10.30 -3.28 -1.59
C TRP A 187 11.78 -2.99 -1.87
N PRO A 188 12.67 -2.84 -0.87
CA PRO A 188 14.10 -2.60 -1.11
C PRO A 188 14.84 -3.73 -1.83
N ALA A 189 14.25 -4.92 -1.96
CA ALA A 189 14.86 -6.02 -2.71
C ALA A 189 14.77 -5.81 -4.24
N CYS A 190 13.85 -4.95 -4.70
CA CYS A 190 13.69 -4.65 -6.12
C CYS A 190 14.56 -3.45 -6.52
N HIS A 191 15.55 -3.69 -7.34
CA HIS A 191 16.43 -2.64 -7.90
C HIS A 191 16.26 -2.47 -9.42
N GLN A 192 15.93 -3.55 -10.09
CA GLN A 192 15.75 -3.59 -11.55
C GLN A 192 14.76 -4.70 -11.90
N TYR A 193 13.99 -4.48 -12.97
CA TYR A 193 13.11 -5.51 -13.50
C TYR A 193 12.93 -5.38 -15.00
N THR A 194 12.46 -6.45 -15.61
CA THR A 194 12.21 -6.54 -17.06
C THR A 194 10.79 -7.02 -17.32
N HIS A 195 10.06 -6.34 -18.19
CA HIS A 195 8.82 -6.86 -18.74
C HIS A 195 9.12 -7.87 -19.85
N THR A 196 8.78 -9.13 -19.63
CA THR A 196 9.16 -10.23 -20.51
C THR A 196 8.52 -10.14 -21.90
N GLN A 197 7.37 -9.49 -22.04
CA GLN A 197 6.66 -9.33 -23.31
C GLN A 197 7.27 -8.23 -24.19
N SER A 198 7.53 -7.05 -23.61
CA SER A 198 8.12 -5.91 -24.35
C SER A 198 9.64 -5.93 -24.36
N ARG A 199 10.24 -6.67 -23.44
CA ARG A 199 11.68 -6.64 -23.15
C ARG A 199 12.17 -5.27 -22.69
N THR A 200 11.28 -4.44 -22.15
CA THR A 200 11.67 -3.17 -21.53
C THR A 200 12.29 -3.43 -20.18
N GLU A 201 13.40 -2.77 -19.91
CA GLU A 201 14.14 -2.83 -18.66
C GLU A 201 13.87 -1.58 -17.82
N TRP A 202 13.82 -1.75 -16.52
CA TRP A 202 13.48 -0.71 -15.57
C TRP A 202 14.46 -0.67 -14.42
N THR A 203 14.84 0.52 -14.00
CA THR A 203 15.67 0.76 -12.81
C THR A 203 14.81 1.42 -11.74
N VAL A 204 14.90 0.90 -10.53
CA VAL A 204 14.12 1.38 -9.37
C VAL A 204 15.01 2.30 -8.51
N ALA A 205 14.50 3.49 -8.22
CA ALA A 205 15.15 4.42 -7.29
C ALA A 205 15.07 3.89 -5.83
N PRO A 206 15.88 4.42 -4.91
CA PRO A 206 15.77 4.08 -3.50
C PRO A 206 14.35 4.27 -2.96
N ILE A 207 13.92 3.33 -2.11
CA ILE A 207 12.60 3.41 -1.47
C ILE A 207 12.63 4.51 -0.40
N SER A 208 11.65 5.40 -0.46
CA SER A 208 11.34 6.34 0.61
C SER A 208 10.28 5.74 1.53
N ASP A 209 10.49 5.84 2.85
CA ASP A 209 9.51 5.50 3.88
C ASP A 209 9.31 6.75 4.74
N ALA A 210 8.24 7.47 4.49
CA ALA A 210 7.93 8.72 5.15
C ALA A 210 6.42 8.91 5.32
N ASN A 211 5.99 9.38 6.49
CA ASN A 211 4.59 9.74 6.78
C ASN A 211 3.60 8.59 6.56
N GLU A 212 3.93 7.37 6.97
CA GLU A 212 3.11 6.17 6.75
C GLU A 212 2.87 5.88 5.25
N ALA A 213 3.84 6.27 4.39
CA ALA A 213 3.81 5.99 2.97
C ALA A 213 5.18 5.51 2.47
N LEU A 214 5.19 4.37 1.78
CA LEU A 214 6.32 3.91 0.96
C LEU A 214 6.20 4.52 -0.43
N SER A 215 7.31 4.97 -1.00
CA SER A 215 7.31 5.44 -2.39
C SER A 215 8.64 5.22 -3.09
N THR A 216 8.57 5.14 -4.42
CA THR A 216 9.74 5.09 -5.30
C THR A 216 9.37 5.51 -6.72
N ILE A 217 10.37 5.67 -7.57
CA ILE A 217 10.21 5.88 -9.01
C ILE A 217 10.97 4.78 -9.74
N SER A 218 10.31 4.14 -10.70
CA SER A 218 10.92 3.22 -11.66
C SER A 218 11.09 3.95 -12.99
N THR A 219 12.28 3.91 -13.56
CA THR A 219 12.59 4.56 -14.86
C THR A 219 12.85 3.51 -15.92
N GLN A 220 12.10 3.57 -17.02
CA GLN A 220 12.31 2.70 -18.16
C GLN A 220 13.65 3.06 -18.85
N GLN A 221 14.50 2.06 -19.05
CA GLN A 221 15.73 2.20 -19.80
C GLN A 221 15.41 2.30 -21.31
N GLU A 222 16.22 3.05 -22.02
CA GLU A 222 16.06 3.23 -23.48
C GLU A 222 14.63 3.64 -23.90
N ALA A 223 13.93 4.39 -23.05
CA ALA A 223 12.62 4.92 -23.39
C ALA A 223 12.71 5.84 -24.63
N LYS A 224 11.58 5.97 -25.34
CA LYS A 224 11.49 6.94 -26.44
C LYS A 224 11.85 8.35 -25.99
N THR A 225 12.16 9.23 -26.94
CA THR A 225 12.38 10.66 -26.67
C THR A 225 11.31 11.24 -25.77
N GLY A 226 11.73 11.88 -24.67
CA GLY A 226 10.86 12.39 -23.61
C GLY A 226 10.89 11.51 -22.34
N GLY A 227 11.33 10.26 -22.44
CA GLY A 227 11.41 9.36 -21.29
C GLY A 227 10.07 8.69 -20.96
N TRP A 228 10.11 7.70 -20.06
CA TRP A 228 8.95 7.08 -19.43
C TRP A 228 9.34 6.57 -18.05
N ALA A 229 8.63 6.97 -17.04
CA ALA A 229 8.87 6.55 -15.67
C ALA A 229 7.55 6.33 -14.93
N CYS A 230 7.56 5.50 -13.89
CA CYS A 230 6.41 5.24 -13.06
C CYS A 230 6.71 5.57 -11.60
N GLY A 231 5.89 6.43 -11.00
CA GLY A 231 5.85 6.68 -9.57
C GLY A 231 4.99 5.63 -8.88
N ARG A 232 5.45 5.15 -7.75
CA ARG A 232 4.80 4.14 -6.94
C ARG A 232 4.59 4.66 -5.53
N ALA A 233 3.39 4.49 -4.96
CA ALA A 233 3.10 4.80 -3.57
C ALA A 233 2.22 3.72 -2.93
N LEU A 234 2.55 3.35 -1.69
CA LEU A 234 1.75 2.49 -0.82
C LEU A 234 1.60 3.20 0.52
N ALA A 235 0.38 3.47 0.94
CA ALA A 235 0.12 4.13 2.22
C ALA A 235 -0.88 3.32 3.06
N VAL A 236 -0.83 3.50 4.38
CA VAL A 236 -1.77 2.87 5.31
C VAL A 236 -2.54 3.93 6.07
N LYS A 237 -3.87 3.76 6.17
CA LYS A 237 -4.72 4.57 7.04
C LYS A 237 -5.89 3.77 7.55
N ASN A 238 -6.11 3.78 8.88
CA ASN A 238 -7.13 2.95 9.49
C ASN A 238 -6.94 1.47 9.06
N ASN A 239 -7.97 0.79 8.61
CA ASN A 239 -7.92 -0.60 8.10
C ASN A 239 -7.84 -0.68 6.56
N VAL A 240 -7.31 0.37 5.91
CA VAL A 240 -7.18 0.46 4.45
C VAL A 240 -5.72 0.64 4.05
N ILE A 241 -5.30 -0.11 3.05
CA ILE A 241 -4.10 0.17 2.26
C ILE A 241 -4.52 0.95 1.02
N VAL A 242 -3.83 2.02 0.75
CA VAL A 242 -3.93 2.82 -0.48
C VAL A 242 -2.74 2.48 -1.35
N ASP A 243 -2.99 2.03 -2.56
CA ASP A 243 -1.99 1.44 -3.45
C ASP A 243 -2.06 2.11 -4.82
N VAL A 244 -1.03 2.89 -5.19
CA VAL A 244 -1.07 3.80 -6.34
C VAL A 244 0.14 3.59 -7.25
N ASN A 245 -0.13 3.56 -8.56
CA ASN A 245 0.88 3.62 -9.61
C ASN A 245 0.54 4.75 -10.60
N THR A 246 1.52 5.57 -10.96
CA THR A 246 1.36 6.65 -11.95
C THR A 246 2.51 6.63 -12.93
N CYS A 247 2.25 6.79 -14.22
CA CYS A 247 3.32 6.81 -15.22
C CYS A 247 3.18 8.00 -16.15
N SER A 248 4.32 8.63 -16.47
CA SER A 248 4.47 9.69 -17.45
C SER A 248 5.94 9.86 -17.83
N ALA A 249 6.28 10.86 -18.63
CA ALA A 249 7.69 11.22 -18.86
C ALA A 249 8.40 11.63 -17.56
N ASN A 250 7.68 12.27 -16.63
CA ASN A 250 8.17 12.65 -15.30
C ASN A 250 7.02 12.57 -14.29
N PRO A 251 6.81 11.45 -13.60
CA PRO A 251 5.72 11.29 -12.65
C PRO A 251 5.90 12.12 -11.36
N ALA A 252 7.11 12.58 -11.05
CA ALA A 252 7.42 13.36 -9.85
C ALA A 252 6.76 12.74 -8.58
N SER A 253 5.96 13.52 -7.84
CA SER A 253 5.25 13.09 -6.64
C SER A 253 3.82 12.59 -6.89
N SER A 254 3.37 12.47 -8.14
CA SER A 254 1.95 12.23 -8.46
C SER A 254 1.33 11.01 -7.74
N ALA A 255 2.06 9.90 -7.64
CA ALA A 255 1.59 8.71 -6.92
C ALA A 255 1.40 8.98 -5.42
N VAL A 256 2.35 9.70 -4.80
CA VAL A 256 2.29 10.10 -3.39
C VAL A 256 1.14 11.08 -3.15
N ASP A 257 0.95 12.04 -4.04
CA ASP A 257 -0.08 13.07 -3.92
C ASP A 257 -1.49 12.46 -4.06
N ILE A 258 -1.68 11.51 -4.98
CA ILE A 258 -2.91 10.72 -5.11
C ILE A 258 -3.14 9.91 -3.82
N ALA A 259 -2.13 9.18 -3.34
CA ALA A 259 -2.25 8.39 -2.13
C ALA A 259 -2.62 9.25 -0.92
N ASN A 260 -2.00 10.41 -0.75
CA ASN A 260 -2.28 11.35 0.33
C ASN A 260 -3.72 11.88 0.29
N GLN A 261 -4.26 12.20 -0.89
CA GLN A 261 -5.65 12.63 -1.01
C GLN A 261 -6.63 11.51 -0.64
N ILE A 262 -6.34 10.27 -1.02
CA ILE A 262 -7.16 9.10 -0.62
C ILE A 262 -7.06 8.87 0.89
N VAL A 263 -5.85 8.93 1.46
CA VAL A 263 -5.61 8.82 2.92
C VAL A 263 -6.41 9.88 3.68
N ALA A 264 -6.47 11.12 3.19
CA ALA A 264 -7.29 12.17 3.80
C ALA A 264 -8.78 11.82 3.78
N LYS A 265 -9.30 11.22 2.70
CA LYS A 265 -10.70 10.72 2.64
C LYS A 265 -10.95 9.57 3.63
N VAL A 266 -9.98 8.66 3.81
CA VAL A 266 -10.07 7.58 4.80
C VAL A 266 -10.10 8.15 6.23
N ALA A 267 -9.30 9.17 6.52
CA ALA A 267 -9.21 9.78 7.84
C ALA A 267 -10.49 10.45 8.33
N THR A 268 -11.42 10.74 7.42
CA THR A 268 -12.73 11.36 7.73
C THR A 268 -13.87 10.37 7.96
N ARG A 269 -13.61 9.03 7.99
CA ARG A 269 -14.63 7.97 8.10
C ARG A 269 -14.93 7.52 9.53
#